data_e6c54c1fa2632e9ee9334235a6611ebd
#
_entry.id   e6c54c1fa2632e9ee9334235a6611ebd
#
_cell.length_a   1.000
_cell.length_b   1.000
_cell.length_c   1.000
_cell.angle_alpha   90.00
_cell.angle_beta   90.00
_cell.angle_gamma   90.00
#
_symmetry.space_group_name_H-M   'P 1'
#
loop_
_entity.id
_entity.type
_entity.pdbx_description
1 polymer ?
#
loop_
_entity_poly.entity_id
_entity_poly.type
_entity_poly.pdbx_seq_one_letter_code
_entity_poly.pdbx_strand_id
1 'polypeptide(L)'
;MAGPLHDSGARPIDSKGILDWLIMETRDQRFIDNIFVDLCERLVQAGVPLARATLHFRIHHPQWLGARILWRKGLTEADIRMFDYGVEDTTQYLNSPLYAVNNGASQVRKNLEAATDDEVPNSLYEELRADGFTDYVALPLEHTLGKRHVVTFASDRKGGFETVHLEVLTSLLPVLALVSEIRLKNRMARTLLETYVGPHASEQILAGATTRGSGVTVSAAILICDLRDFTKLSDLWPRDDVIELLNGYFDAMSEPIERHGGEILKFMGDGLLAIFPLSNPRACENLLQAIGEAEVAIATLNQENLARGREALGYGIGVNVGDVMYGNIGSRRRLDFTVIGPAVNIASRLENLTKQAKRPVLLSRAFVELAGRTRDMEHLGAFPVKGLDDPIDVFAFSSGTAQAAE
;
A
#
# COMPACT_ATOMS: atom_id res chain seq x y z
N MET A 1 -49.92 -19.50 -48.62
CA MET A 1 -50.07 -18.41 -47.66
C MET A 1 -48.93 -18.54 -46.64
N ALA A 2 -47.92 -17.73 -46.83
CA ALA A 2 -46.80 -17.68 -45.88
C ALA A 2 -47.19 -16.72 -44.74
N GLY A 3 -47.21 -17.23 -43.49
CA GLY A 3 -47.44 -16.41 -42.32
C GLY A 3 -46.24 -15.47 -42.04
N PRO A 4 -46.49 -14.30 -41.44
CA PRO A 4 -45.41 -13.33 -41.18
C PRO A 4 -44.47 -13.89 -40.12
N LEU A 5 -43.18 -13.83 -40.43
CA LEU A 5 -42.08 -13.99 -39.47
C LEU A 5 -42.24 -12.92 -38.39
N HIS A 6 -42.47 -13.35 -37.14
CA HIS A 6 -42.36 -12.46 -35.98
C HIS A 6 -40.90 -11.97 -35.87
N ASP A 7 -40.67 -10.80 -36.40
CA ASP A 7 -39.51 -9.99 -36.09
C ASP A 7 -39.67 -9.57 -34.61
N SER A 8 -38.92 -10.24 -33.73
CA SER A 8 -38.81 -9.84 -32.34
C SER A 8 -37.97 -8.56 -32.30
N GLY A 9 -38.65 -7.40 -32.36
CA GLY A 9 -38.06 -6.07 -32.36
C GLY A 9 -37.34 -5.74 -31.05
N ALA A 10 -36.25 -6.46 -30.76
CA ALA A 10 -35.29 -6.06 -29.75
C ALA A 10 -34.56 -4.85 -30.32
N ARG A 11 -34.68 -3.70 -29.63
CA ARG A 11 -33.90 -2.50 -29.98
C ARG A 11 -32.42 -2.89 -29.94
N PRO A 12 -31.64 -2.51 -30.98
CA PRO A 12 -30.19 -2.75 -30.96
C PRO A 12 -29.59 -2.07 -29.72
N ILE A 13 -28.75 -2.83 -28.99
CA ILE A 13 -28.04 -2.31 -27.81
C ILE A 13 -27.05 -1.24 -28.30
N ASP A 14 -27.09 -0.05 -27.71
CA ASP A 14 -26.19 1.05 -28.06
C ASP A 14 -24.78 0.85 -27.49
N SER A 15 -24.06 -0.13 -28.06
CA SER A 15 -22.66 -0.40 -27.70
C SER A 15 -21.73 0.76 -28.07
N LYS A 16 -22.07 1.53 -29.14
CA LYS A 16 -21.27 2.67 -29.57
C LYS A 16 -21.31 3.80 -28.55
N GLY A 17 -22.50 4.15 -28.06
CA GLY A 17 -22.64 5.19 -27.02
C GLY A 17 -21.87 4.84 -25.74
N ILE A 18 -21.85 3.55 -25.35
CA ILE A 18 -21.05 3.09 -24.20
C ILE A 18 -19.55 3.20 -24.50
N LEU A 19 -19.08 2.84 -25.71
CA LEU A 19 -17.67 2.99 -26.10
C LEU A 19 -17.24 4.46 -26.11
N ASP A 20 -18.05 5.34 -26.73
CA ASP A 20 -17.78 6.77 -26.79
C ASP A 20 -17.68 7.36 -25.36
N TRP A 21 -18.57 6.95 -24.46
CA TRP A 21 -18.51 7.33 -23.06
C TRP A 21 -17.22 6.85 -22.38
N LEU A 22 -16.83 5.56 -22.52
CA LEU A 22 -15.60 5.02 -21.96
C LEU A 22 -14.36 5.81 -22.39
N ILE A 23 -14.32 6.25 -23.67
CA ILE A 23 -13.17 6.95 -24.24
C ILE A 23 -13.17 8.43 -23.86
N MET A 24 -14.32 9.09 -23.87
CA MET A 24 -14.39 10.56 -23.85
C MET A 24 -14.73 11.11 -22.46
N GLU A 25 -15.63 10.44 -21.70
CA GLU A 25 -16.20 11.00 -20.49
C GLU A 25 -15.53 10.46 -19.19
N THR A 26 -14.76 9.36 -19.29
CA THR A 26 -14.03 8.83 -18.11
C THR A 26 -12.67 9.48 -17.90
N ARG A 27 -12.26 10.46 -18.69
CA ARG A 27 -10.91 11.05 -18.65
C ARG A 27 -10.54 11.62 -17.30
N ASP A 28 -11.48 12.29 -16.64
CA ASP A 28 -11.28 12.92 -15.32
C ASP A 28 -11.54 11.97 -14.14
N GLN A 29 -12.04 10.77 -14.43
CA GLN A 29 -12.24 9.75 -13.40
C GLN A 29 -10.92 9.05 -13.08
N ARG A 30 -10.50 9.18 -11.83
CA ARG A 30 -9.18 8.68 -11.37
C ARG A 30 -9.18 7.17 -11.13
N PHE A 31 -10.30 6.62 -10.67
CA PHE A 31 -10.41 5.26 -10.15
C PHE A 31 -11.23 4.36 -11.06
N ILE A 32 -10.71 3.15 -11.30
CA ILE A 32 -11.34 2.18 -12.21
C ILE A 32 -12.62 1.58 -11.61
N ASP A 33 -12.75 1.51 -10.30
CA ASP A 33 -13.93 1.02 -9.60
C ASP A 33 -15.16 1.86 -9.91
N ASN A 34 -15.07 3.19 -9.85
CA ASN A 34 -16.18 4.09 -10.24
C ASN A 34 -16.54 3.92 -11.71
N ILE A 35 -15.53 3.89 -12.61
CA ILE A 35 -15.77 3.67 -14.05
C ILE A 35 -16.47 2.32 -14.28
N PHE A 36 -16.10 1.30 -13.52
CA PHE A 36 -16.69 -0.03 -13.67
C PHE A 36 -18.14 -0.10 -13.18
N VAL A 37 -18.47 0.59 -12.10
CA VAL A 37 -19.87 0.76 -11.64
C VAL A 37 -20.69 1.45 -12.71
N ASP A 38 -20.26 2.62 -13.19
CA ASP A 38 -20.95 3.39 -14.23
C ASP A 38 -21.12 2.56 -15.53
N LEU A 39 -20.10 1.79 -15.92
CA LEU A 39 -20.18 0.87 -17.07
C LEU A 39 -21.28 -0.17 -16.89
N CYS A 40 -21.32 -0.83 -15.73
CA CYS A 40 -22.31 -1.86 -15.43
C CYS A 40 -23.74 -1.27 -15.45
N GLU A 41 -23.94 -0.09 -14.89
CA GLU A 41 -25.24 0.59 -14.92
C GLU A 41 -25.67 0.97 -16.34
N ARG A 42 -24.75 1.48 -17.17
CA ARG A 42 -25.02 1.80 -18.58
C ARG A 42 -25.36 0.54 -19.39
N LEU A 43 -24.68 -0.57 -19.13
CA LEU A 43 -25.00 -1.88 -19.73
C LEU A 43 -26.42 -2.33 -19.37
N VAL A 44 -26.82 -2.21 -18.11
CA VAL A 44 -28.19 -2.51 -17.67
C VAL A 44 -29.20 -1.57 -18.34
N GLN A 45 -28.95 -0.27 -18.39
CA GLN A 45 -29.81 0.72 -19.06
C GLN A 45 -29.95 0.46 -20.55
N ALA A 46 -28.89 -0.05 -21.20
CA ALA A 46 -28.88 -0.44 -22.61
C ALA A 46 -29.60 -1.77 -22.88
N GLY A 47 -30.07 -2.47 -21.84
CA GLY A 47 -30.85 -3.70 -21.97
C GLY A 47 -30.04 -5.00 -21.82
N VAL A 48 -28.76 -4.94 -21.46
CA VAL A 48 -27.99 -6.14 -21.08
C VAL A 48 -28.51 -6.66 -19.74
N PRO A 49 -28.91 -7.95 -19.64
CA PRO A 49 -29.47 -8.51 -18.40
C PRO A 49 -28.34 -8.82 -17.40
N LEU A 50 -27.60 -7.77 -17.01
CA LEU A 50 -26.48 -7.84 -16.09
C LEU A 50 -26.98 -7.66 -14.66
N ALA A 51 -26.62 -8.57 -13.78
CA ALA A 51 -26.97 -8.50 -12.36
C ALA A 51 -25.73 -8.50 -11.42
N ARG A 52 -24.60 -9.04 -11.92
CA ARG A 52 -23.32 -9.04 -11.19
C ARG A 52 -22.17 -8.95 -12.19
N ALA A 53 -21.14 -8.19 -11.86
CA ALA A 53 -19.90 -8.14 -12.63
C ALA A 53 -18.68 -8.04 -11.69
N THR A 54 -17.55 -8.59 -12.13
CA THR A 54 -16.28 -8.43 -11.39
C THR A 54 -15.14 -8.13 -12.34
N LEU A 55 -14.22 -7.27 -11.87
CA LEU A 55 -12.89 -7.11 -12.45
C LEU A 55 -11.86 -7.73 -11.52
N HIS A 56 -11.02 -8.59 -12.05
CA HIS A 56 -9.93 -9.20 -11.32
C HIS A 56 -8.60 -8.76 -11.91
N PHE A 57 -7.82 -8.06 -11.11
CA PHE A 57 -6.48 -7.61 -11.48
C PHE A 57 -5.42 -8.38 -10.71
N ARG A 58 -4.43 -8.88 -11.43
CA ARG A 58 -3.18 -9.33 -10.84
C ARG A 58 -2.23 -8.14 -10.83
N ILE A 59 -1.84 -7.68 -9.64
CA ILE A 59 -1.04 -6.46 -9.45
C ILE A 59 0.29 -6.84 -8.80
N HIS A 60 1.36 -6.11 -9.14
CA HIS A 60 2.66 -6.26 -8.47
C HIS A 60 2.74 -5.28 -7.30
N HIS A 61 1.94 -5.51 -6.28
CA HIS A 61 1.96 -4.73 -5.05
C HIS A 61 2.90 -5.40 -4.04
N PRO A 62 3.68 -4.67 -3.21
CA PRO A 62 4.56 -5.29 -2.21
C PRO A 62 3.85 -6.25 -1.25
N GLN A 63 2.59 -5.98 -0.91
CA GLN A 63 1.81 -6.75 0.07
C GLN A 63 0.68 -7.61 -0.55
N TRP A 64 0.24 -7.33 -1.79
CA TRP A 64 -0.97 -7.93 -2.37
C TRP A 64 -0.69 -8.55 -3.74
N LEU A 65 -1.17 -9.78 -3.96
CA LEU A 65 -1.12 -10.44 -5.25
C LEU A 65 -2.05 -9.77 -6.27
N GLY A 66 -3.23 -9.36 -5.83
CA GLY A 66 -4.24 -8.85 -6.72
C GLY A 66 -5.44 -8.21 -6.02
N ALA A 67 -6.37 -7.72 -6.83
CA ALA A 67 -7.59 -7.10 -6.37
C ALA A 67 -8.80 -7.59 -7.18
N ARG A 68 -9.95 -7.70 -6.52
CA ARG A 68 -11.27 -7.87 -7.14
C ARG A 68 -12.10 -6.62 -6.89
N ILE A 69 -12.68 -6.10 -7.94
CA ILE A 69 -13.72 -5.08 -7.90
C ILE A 69 -15.03 -5.80 -8.22
N LEU A 70 -16.00 -5.77 -7.33
CA LEU A 70 -17.30 -6.40 -7.52
C LEU A 70 -18.39 -5.33 -7.59
N TRP A 71 -19.21 -5.41 -8.65
CA TRP A 71 -20.47 -4.70 -8.78
C TRP A 71 -21.63 -5.69 -8.73
N ARG A 72 -22.71 -5.31 -8.05
CA ARG A 72 -24.01 -6.00 -8.08
C ARG A 72 -25.11 -4.97 -8.36
N LYS A 73 -26.14 -5.37 -9.07
CA LYS A 73 -27.31 -4.55 -9.36
C LYS A 73 -27.92 -4.02 -8.06
N GLY A 74 -28.09 -2.69 -7.98
CA GLY A 74 -28.59 -2.02 -6.78
C GLY A 74 -27.53 -1.49 -5.81
N LEU A 75 -26.25 -1.79 -6.06
CA LEU A 75 -25.15 -1.16 -5.32
C LEU A 75 -24.68 0.11 -6.05
N THR A 76 -24.53 1.19 -5.31
CA THR A 76 -24.00 2.48 -5.81
C THR A 76 -22.48 2.55 -5.79
N GLU A 77 -21.84 1.67 -5.04
CA GLU A 77 -20.39 1.59 -4.90
C GLU A 77 -19.92 0.14 -5.13
N ALA A 78 -18.71 -0.02 -5.63
CA ALA A 78 -18.10 -1.33 -5.80
C ALA A 78 -17.56 -1.89 -4.47
N ASP A 79 -17.72 -3.20 -4.25
CA ASP A 79 -17.00 -3.93 -3.21
C ASP A 79 -15.59 -4.28 -3.72
N ILE A 80 -14.54 -3.77 -3.03
CA ILE A 80 -13.15 -4.00 -3.39
C ILE A 80 -12.52 -4.94 -2.37
N ARG A 81 -11.97 -6.06 -2.86
CA ARG A 81 -11.24 -7.02 -2.03
C ARG A 81 -9.83 -7.20 -2.57
N MET A 82 -8.84 -7.07 -1.68
CA MET A 82 -7.46 -7.44 -1.95
C MET A 82 -7.23 -8.91 -1.64
N PHE A 83 -6.25 -9.51 -2.33
CA PHE A 83 -5.85 -10.90 -2.14
C PHE A 83 -4.36 -10.97 -1.83
N ASP A 84 -4.02 -11.72 -0.78
CA ASP A 84 -2.65 -11.98 -0.38
C ASP A 84 -1.92 -12.90 -1.37
N TYR A 85 -0.61 -12.89 -1.33
CA TYR A 85 0.22 -13.90 -1.99
C TYR A 85 -0.11 -15.29 -1.42
N GLY A 86 -0.06 -16.32 -2.30
CA GLY A 86 -0.39 -17.70 -1.96
C GLY A 86 -1.83 -18.11 -2.28
N VAL A 87 -2.74 -17.17 -2.59
CA VAL A 87 -4.10 -17.49 -3.06
C VAL A 87 -4.06 -18.25 -4.37
N GLU A 88 -3.06 -17.99 -5.22
CA GLU A 88 -2.85 -18.67 -6.52
C GLU A 88 -2.56 -20.16 -6.41
N ASP A 89 -2.12 -20.64 -5.26
CA ASP A 89 -1.79 -22.06 -5.02
C ASP A 89 -2.98 -22.83 -4.39
N THR A 90 -4.06 -22.14 -4.09
CA THR A 90 -5.25 -22.77 -3.50
C THR A 90 -6.01 -23.61 -4.51
N THR A 91 -6.52 -24.75 -4.09
CA THR A 91 -7.37 -25.63 -4.92
C THR A 91 -8.59 -24.87 -5.46
N GLN A 92 -9.14 -23.94 -4.69
CA GLN A 92 -10.26 -23.11 -5.10
C GLN A 92 -9.90 -22.23 -6.31
N TYR A 93 -8.74 -21.60 -6.31
CA TYR A 93 -8.29 -20.77 -7.44
C TYR A 93 -7.95 -21.65 -8.65
N LEU A 94 -7.20 -22.74 -8.47
CA LEU A 94 -6.75 -23.63 -9.54
C LEU A 94 -7.94 -24.27 -10.31
N ASN A 95 -9.08 -24.50 -9.64
CA ASN A 95 -10.30 -25.01 -10.25
C ASN A 95 -11.26 -23.89 -10.70
N SER A 96 -10.87 -22.64 -10.61
CA SER A 96 -11.74 -21.49 -10.93
C SER A 96 -11.75 -21.15 -12.41
N PRO A 97 -12.85 -20.56 -12.94
CA PRO A 97 -12.86 -20.00 -14.29
C PRO A 97 -11.83 -18.90 -14.50
N LEU A 98 -11.41 -18.23 -13.41
CA LEU A 98 -10.36 -17.20 -13.46
C LEU A 98 -9.01 -17.81 -13.83
N TYR A 99 -8.68 -18.97 -13.24
CA TYR A 99 -7.46 -19.71 -13.58
C TYR A 99 -7.47 -20.13 -15.05
N ALA A 100 -8.56 -20.70 -15.54
CA ALA A 100 -8.68 -21.14 -16.93
C ALA A 100 -8.47 -19.97 -17.91
N VAL A 101 -9.09 -18.80 -17.65
CA VAL A 101 -8.92 -17.61 -18.49
C VAL A 101 -7.50 -17.08 -18.40
N ASN A 102 -6.89 -16.99 -17.21
CA ASN A 102 -5.51 -16.55 -17.05
C ASN A 102 -4.51 -17.47 -17.76
N ASN A 103 -4.84 -18.76 -17.93
CA ASN A 103 -4.00 -19.76 -18.60
C ASN A 103 -4.38 -20.01 -20.08
N GLY A 104 -5.10 -19.08 -20.71
CA GLY A 104 -5.25 -19.07 -22.15
C GLY A 104 -6.64 -19.34 -22.69
N ALA A 105 -7.63 -19.68 -21.86
CA ALA A 105 -9.01 -19.81 -22.34
C ALA A 105 -9.48 -18.47 -22.91
N SER A 106 -10.12 -18.53 -24.09
CA SER A 106 -10.70 -17.33 -24.75
C SER A 106 -11.94 -16.83 -24.02
N GLN A 107 -12.67 -17.73 -23.37
CA GLN A 107 -13.78 -17.47 -22.46
C GLN A 107 -14.10 -18.73 -21.65
N VAL A 108 -14.73 -18.54 -20.50
CA VAL A 108 -15.40 -19.61 -19.77
C VAL A 108 -16.83 -19.16 -19.52
N ARG A 109 -17.79 -19.90 -20.07
CA ARG A 109 -19.24 -19.65 -19.84
C ARG A 109 -19.87 -20.84 -19.17
N LYS A 110 -20.74 -20.60 -18.20
CA LYS A 110 -21.51 -21.62 -17.50
C LYS A 110 -22.95 -21.20 -17.41
N ASN A 111 -23.86 -22.03 -18.03
CA ASN A 111 -25.27 -21.95 -17.76
C ASN A 111 -25.54 -22.53 -16.37
N LEU A 112 -26.07 -21.70 -15.46
CA LEU A 112 -26.32 -22.06 -14.07
C LEU A 112 -27.72 -22.66 -13.84
N GLU A 113 -28.66 -22.56 -14.81
CA GLU A 113 -29.97 -23.18 -14.75
C GLU A 113 -29.91 -24.67 -15.11
N ALA A 114 -28.89 -25.08 -15.86
CA ALA A 114 -28.74 -26.50 -16.21
C ALA A 114 -28.36 -27.34 -14.99
N ALA A 115 -28.83 -28.58 -14.94
CA ALA A 115 -28.40 -29.53 -13.93
C ALA A 115 -26.89 -29.72 -13.97
N THR A 116 -26.28 -29.90 -12.82
CA THR A 116 -24.82 -30.01 -12.70
C THR A 116 -24.34 -31.38 -13.12
N ASP A 117 -23.74 -31.47 -14.32
CA ASP A 117 -22.82 -32.55 -14.70
C ASP A 117 -21.36 -32.12 -14.51
N ASP A 118 -21.08 -31.30 -13.52
CA ASP A 118 -19.71 -30.85 -13.24
C ASP A 118 -18.92 -32.02 -12.63
N GLU A 119 -17.93 -32.52 -13.34
CA GLU A 119 -16.99 -33.55 -12.85
C GLU A 119 -16.23 -33.10 -11.59
N VAL A 120 -16.04 -31.76 -11.43
CA VAL A 120 -15.40 -31.16 -10.26
C VAL A 120 -16.33 -30.10 -9.67
N PRO A 121 -16.74 -30.22 -8.40
CA PRO A 121 -17.53 -29.22 -7.70
C PRO A 121 -16.78 -27.86 -7.71
N ASN A 122 -17.47 -26.80 -8.13
CA ASN A 122 -16.93 -25.45 -8.12
C ASN A 122 -17.77 -24.56 -7.20
N SER A 123 -17.20 -24.22 -6.06
CA SER A 123 -17.86 -23.41 -5.01
C SER A 123 -18.43 -22.09 -5.54
N LEU A 124 -17.78 -21.47 -6.53
CA LEU A 124 -18.27 -20.23 -7.15
C LEU A 124 -19.62 -20.45 -7.86
N TYR A 125 -19.75 -21.53 -8.61
CA TYR A 125 -21.00 -21.79 -9.32
C TYR A 125 -22.14 -22.17 -8.38
N GLU A 126 -21.83 -22.86 -7.27
CA GLU A 126 -22.80 -23.15 -6.21
C GLU A 126 -23.28 -21.87 -5.51
N GLU A 127 -22.36 -20.98 -5.17
CA GLU A 127 -22.67 -19.65 -4.62
C GLU A 127 -23.56 -18.85 -5.57
N LEU A 128 -23.19 -18.77 -6.86
CA LEU A 128 -23.94 -18.03 -7.85
C LEU A 128 -25.36 -18.59 -8.06
N ARG A 129 -25.54 -19.92 -8.06
CA ARG A 129 -26.87 -20.54 -8.13
C ARG A 129 -27.72 -20.25 -6.89
N ALA A 130 -27.10 -20.31 -5.71
CA ALA A 130 -27.78 -19.98 -4.44
C ALA A 130 -28.23 -18.52 -4.40
N ASP A 131 -27.46 -17.61 -5.01
CA ASP A 131 -27.78 -16.18 -5.17
C ASP A 131 -28.80 -15.91 -6.30
N GLY A 132 -29.26 -16.96 -7.04
CA GLY A 132 -30.27 -16.84 -8.09
C GLY A 132 -29.78 -16.46 -9.48
N PHE A 133 -28.47 -16.52 -9.72
CA PHE A 133 -27.92 -16.27 -11.06
C PHE A 133 -28.16 -17.46 -11.98
N THR A 134 -28.45 -17.15 -13.25
CA THR A 134 -28.83 -18.12 -14.28
C THR A 134 -27.74 -18.39 -15.31
N ASP A 135 -26.83 -17.44 -15.48
CA ASP A 135 -25.73 -17.51 -16.45
C ASP A 135 -24.50 -16.74 -15.95
N TYR A 136 -23.32 -17.26 -16.26
CA TYR A 136 -22.04 -16.68 -15.90
C TYR A 136 -21.08 -16.76 -17.06
N VAL A 137 -20.32 -15.69 -17.29
CA VAL A 137 -19.24 -15.66 -18.27
C VAL A 137 -18.01 -14.97 -17.69
N ALA A 138 -16.84 -15.59 -17.86
CA ALA A 138 -15.53 -15.02 -17.59
C ALA A 138 -14.80 -14.77 -18.90
N LEU A 139 -14.28 -13.59 -19.09
CA LEU A 139 -13.62 -13.11 -20.31
C LEU A 139 -12.25 -12.56 -20.00
N PRO A 140 -11.25 -12.75 -20.90
CA PRO A 140 -9.95 -12.14 -20.73
C PRO A 140 -10.02 -10.63 -20.92
N LEU A 141 -9.37 -9.89 -20.04
CA LEU A 141 -9.10 -8.48 -20.18
C LEU A 141 -7.61 -8.31 -20.46
N GLU A 142 -7.27 -8.17 -21.72
CA GLU A 142 -5.88 -8.19 -22.19
C GLU A 142 -5.26 -6.79 -22.14
N HIS A 143 -4.34 -6.61 -21.23
CA HIS A 143 -3.50 -5.42 -21.14
C HIS A 143 -2.26 -5.55 -22.05
N THR A 144 -1.55 -4.44 -22.23
CA THR A 144 -0.31 -4.42 -23.03
C THR A 144 0.75 -5.37 -22.45
N LEU A 145 1.72 -5.74 -23.31
CA LEU A 145 2.83 -6.64 -22.96
C LEU A 145 2.38 -8.04 -22.52
N GLY A 146 1.24 -8.51 -23.02
CA GLY A 146 0.75 -9.87 -22.76
C GLY A 146 0.23 -10.10 -21.34
N LYS A 147 0.01 -9.05 -20.56
CA LYS A 147 -0.61 -9.18 -19.24
C LYS A 147 -2.09 -9.45 -19.39
N ARG A 148 -2.55 -10.54 -18.80
CA ARG A 148 -3.94 -10.98 -18.84
C ARG A 148 -4.59 -10.83 -17.46
N HIS A 149 -5.77 -10.22 -17.46
CA HIS A 149 -6.66 -10.07 -16.32
C HIS A 149 -8.01 -10.67 -16.68
N VAL A 150 -8.96 -10.67 -15.75
CA VAL A 150 -10.27 -11.31 -15.99
C VAL A 150 -11.39 -10.37 -15.64
N VAL A 151 -12.36 -10.26 -16.53
CA VAL A 151 -13.66 -9.65 -16.24
C VAL A 151 -14.72 -10.74 -16.25
N THR A 152 -15.68 -10.69 -15.32
CA THR A 152 -16.78 -11.65 -15.28
C THR A 152 -18.10 -10.92 -15.26
N PHE A 153 -19.10 -11.54 -15.89
CA PHE A 153 -20.48 -11.07 -15.90
C PHE A 153 -21.43 -12.20 -15.53
N ALA A 154 -22.46 -11.90 -14.77
CA ALA A 154 -23.52 -12.86 -14.44
C ALA A 154 -24.90 -12.22 -14.60
N SER A 155 -25.86 -13.03 -15.04
CA SER A 155 -27.24 -12.66 -15.26
C SER A 155 -28.15 -13.41 -14.30
N ASP A 156 -29.22 -12.76 -13.84
CA ASP A 156 -30.34 -13.32 -13.08
C ASP A 156 -31.57 -13.57 -13.97
N ARG A 157 -31.48 -13.22 -15.27
CA ARG A 157 -32.58 -13.40 -16.22
C ARG A 157 -32.73 -14.90 -16.60
N LYS A 158 -33.95 -15.40 -16.59
CA LYS A 158 -34.24 -16.73 -17.12
C LYS A 158 -33.73 -16.88 -18.58
N GLY A 159 -32.94 -17.93 -18.84
CA GLY A 159 -32.26 -18.17 -20.11
C GLY A 159 -30.92 -17.40 -20.26
N GLY A 160 -30.54 -16.60 -19.30
CA GLY A 160 -29.21 -15.94 -19.24
C GLY A 160 -28.95 -14.91 -20.33
N PHE A 161 -27.71 -14.86 -20.80
CA PHE A 161 -27.25 -13.94 -21.87
C PHE A 161 -27.57 -14.55 -23.25
N GLU A 162 -28.15 -13.75 -24.12
CA GLU A 162 -28.26 -14.04 -25.55
C GLU A 162 -26.94 -13.69 -26.26
N THR A 163 -26.80 -14.18 -27.52
CA THR A 163 -25.60 -13.94 -28.33
C THR A 163 -25.29 -12.42 -28.49
N VAL A 164 -26.33 -11.62 -28.71
CA VAL A 164 -26.19 -10.16 -28.85
C VAL A 164 -25.62 -9.50 -27.61
N HIS A 165 -25.98 -10.02 -26.40
CA HIS A 165 -25.44 -9.48 -25.15
C HIS A 165 -23.95 -9.80 -25.01
N LEU A 166 -23.54 -11.02 -25.36
CA LEU A 166 -22.13 -11.44 -25.33
C LEU A 166 -21.29 -10.69 -26.37
N GLU A 167 -21.83 -10.44 -27.57
CA GLU A 167 -21.16 -9.63 -28.59
C GLU A 167 -20.91 -8.21 -28.10
N VAL A 168 -21.91 -7.58 -27.46
CA VAL A 168 -21.74 -6.25 -26.84
C VAL A 168 -20.67 -6.29 -25.78
N LEU A 169 -20.76 -7.21 -24.80
CA LEU A 169 -19.77 -7.33 -23.73
C LEU A 169 -18.36 -7.52 -24.29
N THR A 170 -18.20 -8.39 -25.29
CA THR A 170 -16.90 -8.66 -25.91
C THR A 170 -16.36 -7.45 -26.69
N SER A 171 -17.24 -6.72 -27.39
CA SER A 171 -16.83 -5.52 -28.16
C SER A 171 -16.28 -4.39 -27.29
N LEU A 172 -16.68 -4.32 -26.01
CA LEU A 172 -16.20 -3.32 -25.05
C LEU A 172 -14.84 -3.65 -24.45
N LEU A 173 -14.42 -4.93 -24.45
CA LEU A 173 -13.21 -5.38 -23.76
C LEU A 173 -11.94 -4.64 -24.19
N PRO A 174 -11.66 -4.38 -25.48
CA PRO A 174 -10.43 -3.70 -25.87
C PRO A 174 -10.33 -2.29 -25.27
N VAL A 175 -11.43 -1.55 -25.23
CA VAL A 175 -11.46 -0.19 -24.66
C VAL A 175 -11.41 -0.25 -23.14
N LEU A 176 -12.18 -1.16 -22.52
CA LEU A 176 -12.13 -1.37 -21.08
C LEU A 176 -10.71 -1.77 -20.62
N ALA A 177 -10.02 -2.61 -21.40
CA ALA A 177 -8.64 -3.00 -21.14
C ALA A 177 -7.72 -1.77 -21.11
N LEU A 178 -7.76 -0.91 -22.12
CA LEU A 178 -6.94 0.31 -22.18
C LEU A 178 -7.27 1.28 -21.03
N VAL A 179 -8.56 1.50 -20.76
CA VAL A 179 -9.02 2.40 -19.70
C VAL A 179 -8.58 1.88 -18.34
N SER A 180 -8.76 0.60 -18.07
CA SER A 180 -8.35 -0.02 -16.80
C SER A 180 -6.84 -0.06 -16.64
N GLU A 181 -6.09 -0.35 -17.72
CA GLU A 181 -4.63 -0.40 -17.68
C GLU A 181 -4.00 0.94 -17.31
N ILE A 182 -4.49 2.04 -17.88
CA ILE A 182 -3.98 3.39 -17.57
C ILE A 182 -4.20 3.69 -16.08
N ARG A 183 -5.41 3.44 -15.54
CA ARG A 183 -5.72 3.72 -14.13
C ARG A 183 -4.92 2.82 -13.20
N LEU A 184 -4.82 1.54 -13.55
CA LEU A 184 -4.04 0.57 -12.76
C LEU A 184 -2.55 0.94 -12.74
N LYS A 185 -1.97 1.31 -13.89
CA LYS A 185 -0.55 1.73 -13.95
C LYS A 185 -0.30 3.02 -13.17
N ASN A 186 -1.20 4.01 -13.26
CA ASN A 186 -1.07 5.24 -12.49
C ASN A 186 -1.19 4.99 -10.98
N ARG A 187 -2.12 4.13 -10.55
CA ARG A 187 -2.24 3.73 -9.14
C ARG A 187 -0.99 2.98 -8.68
N MET A 188 -0.51 2.03 -9.49
CA MET A 188 0.70 1.26 -9.19
C MET A 188 1.93 2.17 -9.06
N ALA A 189 2.13 3.11 -10.00
CA ALA A 189 3.24 4.05 -9.93
C ALA A 189 3.20 4.89 -8.64
N ARG A 190 2.01 5.38 -8.25
CA ARG A 190 1.81 6.09 -6.98
C ARG A 190 2.12 5.19 -5.79
N THR A 191 1.53 4.01 -5.73
CA THR A 191 1.75 3.06 -4.61
C THR A 191 3.22 2.69 -4.46
N LEU A 192 3.92 2.41 -5.57
CA LEU A 192 5.35 2.11 -5.51
C LEU A 192 6.16 3.31 -5.01
N LEU A 193 5.85 4.52 -5.47
CA LEU A 193 6.51 5.72 -4.94
C LEU A 193 6.23 5.89 -3.45
N GLU A 194 4.97 5.78 -3.02
CA GLU A 194 4.59 5.86 -1.60
C GLU A 194 5.33 4.81 -0.75
N THR A 195 5.44 3.57 -1.26
CA THR A 195 6.13 2.49 -0.54
C THR A 195 7.64 2.69 -0.45
N TYR A 196 8.28 3.22 -1.52
CA TYR A 196 9.75 3.29 -1.59
C TYR A 196 10.33 4.62 -1.15
N VAL A 197 9.59 5.72 -1.24
CA VAL A 197 10.09 7.06 -0.89
C VAL A 197 9.21 7.80 0.12
N GLY A 198 8.13 7.18 0.57
CA GLY A 198 7.17 7.77 1.49
C GLY A 198 6.06 8.60 0.81
N PRO A 199 4.92 8.83 1.47
CA PRO A 199 3.75 9.48 0.87
C PRO A 199 4.02 10.94 0.49
N HIS A 200 4.66 11.74 1.36
CA HIS A 200 4.93 13.15 1.06
C HIS A 200 5.90 13.33 -0.11
N ALA A 201 7.02 12.58 -0.11
CA ALA A 201 7.97 12.57 -1.23
C ALA A 201 7.30 12.15 -2.54
N SER A 202 6.44 11.11 -2.50
CA SER A 202 5.64 10.65 -3.64
C SER A 202 4.77 11.75 -4.22
N GLU A 203 4.05 12.49 -3.37
CA GLU A 203 3.21 13.62 -3.82
C GLU A 203 4.02 14.70 -4.51
N GLN A 204 5.15 15.10 -3.93
CA GLN A 204 6.04 16.11 -4.50
C GLN A 204 6.60 15.67 -5.86
N ILE A 205 7.06 14.42 -5.96
CA ILE A 205 7.59 13.84 -7.20
C ILE A 205 6.51 13.81 -8.29
N LEU A 206 5.31 13.36 -7.95
CA LEU A 206 4.17 13.30 -8.87
C LEU A 206 3.64 14.69 -9.27
N ALA A 207 3.82 15.68 -8.41
CA ALA A 207 3.54 17.09 -8.71
C ALA A 207 4.61 17.75 -9.59
N GLY A 208 5.71 17.03 -9.93
CA GLY A 208 6.77 17.53 -10.81
C GLY A 208 8.04 18.01 -10.11
N ALA A 209 8.17 17.85 -8.79
CA ALA A 209 9.39 18.15 -8.06
C ALA A 209 10.47 17.08 -8.33
N THR A 210 10.97 16.98 -9.56
CA THR A 210 11.90 15.94 -10.01
C THR A 210 13.30 16.45 -10.30
N THR A 211 13.55 17.77 -10.15
CA THR A 211 14.84 18.38 -10.48
C THR A 211 15.85 18.10 -9.38
N ARG A 212 17.03 17.62 -9.76
CA ARG A 212 18.16 17.45 -8.85
C ARG A 212 18.53 18.76 -8.16
N GLY A 213 18.68 18.72 -6.84
CA GLY A 213 18.99 19.89 -6.01
C GLY A 213 17.78 20.78 -5.71
N SER A 214 16.58 20.43 -6.20
CA SER A 214 15.37 21.09 -5.74
C SER A 214 15.04 20.63 -4.33
N GLY A 215 14.69 21.58 -3.47
CA GLY A 215 14.30 21.30 -2.10
C GLY A 215 13.82 22.57 -1.41
N VAL A 216 13.22 22.37 -0.26
CA VAL A 216 12.75 23.45 0.59
C VAL A 216 13.42 23.34 1.97
N THR A 217 13.62 24.47 2.63
CA THR A 217 14.04 24.46 4.03
C THR A 217 12.83 24.19 4.90
N VAL A 218 12.93 23.18 5.74
CA VAL A 218 11.89 22.76 6.68
C VAL A 218 12.49 22.72 8.08
N SER A 219 11.82 23.35 9.04
CA SER A 219 12.14 23.17 10.45
C SER A 219 11.47 21.90 10.94
N ALA A 220 12.23 20.96 11.51
CA ALA A 220 11.75 19.67 11.93
C ALA A 220 12.41 19.17 13.22
N ALA A 221 11.68 18.34 13.96
CA ALA A 221 12.29 17.44 14.92
C ALA A 221 12.73 16.17 14.15
N ILE A 222 13.98 15.75 14.39
CA ILE A 222 14.66 14.71 13.63
C ILE A 222 14.91 13.55 14.57
N LEU A 223 14.53 12.36 14.15
CA LEU A 223 14.78 11.10 14.83
C LEU A 223 15.66 10.21 13.96
N ILE A 224 16.75 9.74 14.53
CA ILE A 224 17.58 8.69 13.95
C ILE A 224 17.64 7.55 14.95
N CYS A 225 17.36 6.34 14.49
CA CYS A 225 17.55 5.15 15.29
C CYS A 225 18.36 4.11 14.54
N ASP A 226 19.00 3.22 15.30
CA ASP A 226 19.83 2.14 14.79
C ASP A 226 19.82 0.95 15.76
N LEU A 227 19.97 -0.30 15.25
CA LEU A 227 20.12 -1.48 16.08
C LEU A 227 21.51 -1.55 16.68
N ARG A 228 21.59 -2.09 17.88
CA ARG A 228 22.87 -2.37 18.51
C ARG A 228 23.38 -3.75 18.13
N ASP A 229 24.68 -3.80 17.80
CA ASP A 229 25.40 -5.03 17.52
C ASP A 229 24.81 -5.86 16.35
N PHE A 230 24.08 -5.21 15.44
CA PHE A 230 23.45 -5.85 14.27
C PHE A 230 24.46 -6.59 13.39
N THR A 231 25.64 -6.03 13.16
CA THR A 231 26.70 -6.71 12.39
C THR A 231 27.02 -8.09 12.98
N LYS A 232 27.10 -8.20 14.30
CA LYS A 232 27.33 -9.48 14.96
C LYS A 232 26.15 -10.44 14.80
N LEU A 233 24.93 -9.94 14.91
CA LEU A 233 23.71 -10.75 14.70
C LEU A 233 23.65 -11.27 13.26
N SER A 234 23.91 -10.41 12.26
CA SER A 234 23.86 -10.76 10.84
C SER A 234 24.93 -11.78 10.43
N ASP A 235 26.04 -11.85 11.16
CA ASP A 235 27.09 -12.86 10.92
C ASP A 235 26.76 -14.22 11.51
N LEU A 236 25.92 -14.27 12.55
CA LEU A 236 25.61 -15.47 13.30
C LEU A 236 24.31 -16.17 12.87
N TRP A 237 23.36 -15.44 12.33
CA TRP A 237 22.01 -15.93 12.05
C TRP A 237 21.82 -16.29 10.58
N PRO A 238 20.93 -17.25 10.25
CA PRO A 238 20.48 -17.50 8.88
C PRO A 238 19.92 -16.23 8.25
N ARG A 239 20.15 -16.04 6.96
CA ARG A 239 19.75 -14.84 6.21
C ARG A 239 18.26 -14.52 6.35
N ASP A 240 17.40 -15.52 6.27
CA ASP A 240 15.94 -15.32 6.32
C ASP A 240 15.49 -14.86 7.72
N ASP A 241 16.13 -15.38 8.77
CA ASP A 241 15.89 -14.95 10.16
C ASP A 241 16.32 -13.49 10.38
N VAL A 242 17.43 -13.05 9.77
CA VAL A 242 17.90 -11.66 9.83
C VAL A 242 16.92 -10.73 9.14
N ILE A 243 16.36 -11.13 7.99
CA ILE A 243 15.36 -10.34 7.28
C ILE A 243 14.06 -10.24 8.09
N GLU A 244 13.57 -11.36 8.66
CA GLU A 244 12.39 -11.37 9.53
C GLU A 244 12.57 -10.44 10.74
N LEU A 245 13.74 -10.51 11.38
CA LEU A 245 14.09 -9.67 12.52
C LEU A 245 14.10 -8.19 12.16
N LEU A 246 14.73 -7.81 11.03
CA LEU A 246 14.76 -6.42 10.57
C LEU A 246 13.37 -5.91 10.24
N ASN A 247 12.54 -6.70 9.56
CA ASN A 247 11.17 -6.32 9.26
C ASN A 247 10.37 -6.09 10.54
N GLY A 248 10.43 -7.01 11.51
CA GLY A 248 9.76 -6.85 12.81
C GLY A 248 10.24 -5.62 13.59
N TYR A 249 11.55 -5.32 13.55
CA TYR A 249 12.10 -4.12 14.16
C TYR A 249 11.62 -2.84 13.46
N PHE A 250 11.65 -2.82 12.12
CA PHE A 250 11.18 -1.67 11.38
C PHE A 250 9.67 -1.45 11.54
N ASP A 251 8.86 -2.49 11.61
CA ASP A 251 7.43 -2.37 11.90
C ASP A 251 7.20 -1.77 13.30
N ALA A 252 7.93 -2.27 14.33
CA ALA A 252 7.84 -1.77 15.70
C ALA A 252 8.25 -0.29 15.84
N MET A 253 9.15 0.19 14.98
CA MET A 253 9.59 1.60 14.98
C MET A 253 8.71 2.47 14.08
N SER A 254 8.35 2.00 12.88
CA SER A 254 7.70 2.82 11.86
C SER A 254 6.23 3.10 12.16
N GLU A 255 5.48 2.10 12.63
CA GLU A 255 4.06 2.28 12.93
C GLU A 255 3.75 3.40 13.93
N PRO A 256 4.43 3.49 15.10
CA PRO A 256 4.25 4.61 16.01
C PRO A 256 4.66 5.96 15.40
N ILE A 257 5.77 6.00 14.66
CA ILE A 257 6.26 7.23 14.02
C ILE A 257 5.19 7.77 13.05
N GLU A 258 4.67 6.95 12.17
CA GLU A 258 3.64 7.33 11.18
C GLU A 258 2.31 7.69 11.85
N ARG A 259 1.86 6.91 12.86
CA ARG A 259 0.64 7.16 13.61
C ARG A 259 0.64 8.54 14.28
N HIS A 260 1.78 8.98 14.75
CA HIS A 260 1.95 10.30 15.39
C HIS A 260 2.34 11.41 14.39
N GLY A 261 2.24 11.14 13.09
CA GLY A 261 2.45 12.14 12.03
C GLY A 261 3.93 12.45 11.74
N GLY A 262 4.82 11.54 12.11
CA GLY A 262 6.20 11.52 11.65
C GLY A 262 6.28 10.96 10.22
N GLU A 263 7.32 11.37 9.50
CA GLU A 263 7.63 10.91 8.16
C GLU A 263 8.94 10.14 8.14
N ILE A 264 8.90 8.87 7.72
CA ILE A 264 10.09 8.06 7.53
C ILE A 264 10.68 8.38 6.17
N LEU A 265 11.90 8.89 6.14
CA LEU A 265 12.55 9.31 4.91
C LEU A 265 13.35 8.19 4.26
N LYS A 266 13.99 7.36 5.05
CA LYS A 266 14.69 6.16 4.57
C LYS A 266 15.12 5.22 5.68
N PHE A 267 15.29 3.97 5.27
CA PHE A 267 16.02 2.96 6.02
C PHE A 267 17.50 2.95 5.61
N MET A 268 18.42 2.85 6.58
CA MET A 268 19.86 2.96 6.40
C MET A 268 20.56 1.72 6.99
N GLY A 269 20.49 0.59 6.29
CA GLY A 269 20.94 -0.69 6.84
C GLY A 269 19.98 -1.17 7.92
N ASP A 270 20.41 -1.16 9.15
CA ASP A 270 19.62 -1.49 10.35
C ASP A 270 19.06 -0.26 11.09
N GLY A 271 19.25 0.94 10.53
CA GLY A 271 18.75 2.19 11.07
C GLY A 271 17.65 2.82 10.23
N LEU A 272 16.97 3.82 10.78
CA LEU A 272 16.02 4.67 10.06
C LEU A 272 16.21 6.15 10.41
N LEU A 273 15.84 7.01 9.46
CA LEU A 273 15.76 8.45 9.60
C LEU A 273 14.31 8.89 9.42
N ALA A 274 13.78 9.57 10.42
CA ALA A 274 12.44 10.16 10.39
C ALA A 274 12.47 11.64 10.82
N ILE A 275 11.46 12.39 10.36
CA ILE A 275 11.24 13.78 10.76
C ILE A 275 9.79 13.99 11.21
N PHE A 276 9.61 14.96 12.09
CA PHE A 276 8.33 15.52 12.50
C PHE A 276 8.36 17.03 12.18
N PRO A 277 7.69 17.48 11.11
CA PRO A 277 7.71 18.88 10.70
C PRO A 277 7.15 19.81 11.79
N LEU A 278 7.87 20.87 12.14
CA LEU A 278 7.48 21.84 13.17
C LEU A 278 6.32 22.76 12.71
N SER A 279 5.88 22.64 11.47
CA SER A 279 4.58 23.20 11.02
C SER A 279 3.40 22.64 11.84
N ASN A 280 3.55 21.43 12.39
CA ASN A 280 2.66 20.89 13.40
C ASN A 280 3.14 21.37 14.79
N PRO A 281 2.34 22.19 15.52
CA PRO A 281 2.74 22.69 16.85
C PRO A 281 2.99 21.59 17.89
N ARG A 282 2.43 20.38 17.67
CA ARG A 282 2.64 19.23 18.56
C ARG A 282 3.74 18.27 18.10
N ALA A 283 4.57 18.65 17.12
CA ALA A 283 5.57 17.77 16.54
C ALA A 283 6.51 17.14 17.59
N CYS A 284 7.03 17.94 18.53
CA CYS A 284 7.91 17.42 19.59
C CYS A 284 7.18 16.49 20.56
N GLU A 285 5.94 16.80 20.92
CA GLU A 285 5.10 15.93 21.78
C GLU A 285 4.77 14.63 21.07
N ASN A 286 4.34 14.70 19.81
CA ASN A 286 4.05 13.55 18.97
C ASN A 286 5.27 12.64 18.82
N LEU A 287 6.46 13.21 18.64
CA LEU A 287 7.70 12.44 18.57
C LEU A 287 8.00 11.71 19.89
N LEU A 288 7.79 12.33 21.03
CA LEU A 288 7.98 11.69 22.32
C LEU A 288 6.97 10.56 22.54
N GLN A 289 5.71 10.74 22.13
CA GLN A 289 4.68 9.68 22.17
C GLN A 289 5.05 8.52 21.25
N ALA A 290 5.51 8.81 20.03
CA ALA A 290 5.98 7.79 19.09
C ALA A 290 7.14 6.97 19.67
N ILE A 291 8.11 7.60 20.34
CA ILE A 291 9.19 6.87 21.01
C ILE A 291 8.63 5.96 22.10
N GLY A 292 7.74 6.46 22.97
CA GLY A 292 7.15 5.64 24.05
C GLY A 292 6.42 4.42 23.52
N GLU A 293 5.60 4.56 22.48
CA GLU A 293 4.92 3.42 21.83
C GLU A 293 5.92 2.47 21.15
N ALA A 294 6.95 2.99 20.49
CA ALA A 294 7.99 2.17 19.86
C ALA A 294 8.77 1.35 20.90
N GLU A 295 9.07 1.91 22.08
CA GLU A 295 9.71 1.19 23.19
C GLU A 295 8.85 0.01 23.65
N VAL A 296 7.53 0.19 23.76
CA VAL A 296 6.59 -0.89 24.12
C VAL A 296 6.54 -1.95 23.03
N ALA A 297 6.47 -1.55 21.75
CA ALA A 297 6.45 -2.48 20.61
C ALA A 297 7.74 -3.31 20.53
N ILE A 298 8.90 -2.69 20.71
CA ILE A 298 10.20 -3.41 20.75
C ILE A 298 10.29 -4.34 21.97
N ALA A 299 9.77 -3.93 23.13
CA ALA A 299 9.73 -4.81 24.28
C ALA A 299 8.89 -6.07 24.03
N THR A 300 7.75 -5.93 23.34
CA THR A 300 6.90 -7.05 22.91
C THR A 300 7.64 -7.96 21.93
N LEU A 301 8.25 -7.39 20.89
CA LEU A 301 9.06 -8.12 19.91
C LEU A 301 10.21 -8.88 20.59
N ASN A 302 10.85 -8.28 21.60
CA ASN A 302 11.91 -8.91 22.36
C ASN A 302 11.41 -10.10 23.21
N GLN A 303 10.21 -10.03 23.78
CA GLN A 303 9.59 -11.17 24.45
C GLN A 303 9.34 -12.33 23.50
N GLU A 304 8.85 -12.05 22.29
CA GLU A 304 8.65 -13.06 21.25
C GLU A 304 9.99 -13.68 20.80
N ASN A 305 11.02 -12.86 20.58
CA ASN A 305 12.35 -13.34 20.24
C ASN A 305 12.92 -14.27 21.30
N LEU A 306 12.85 -13.88 22.57
CA LEU A 306 13.31 -14.71 23.68
C LEU A 306 12.52 -16.03 23.78
N ALA A 307 11.21 -16.00 23.57
CA ALA A 307 10.38 -17.21 23.54
C ALA A 307 10.76 -18.19 22.41
N ARG A 308 11.32 -17.66 21.32
CA ARG A 308 11.87 -18.44 20.19
C ARG A 308 13.35 -18.82 20.38
N GLY A 309 13.95 -18.50 21.53
CA GLY A 309 15.37 -18.75 21.80
C GLY A 309 16.34 -17.80 21.06
N ARG A 310 15.85 -16.65 20.60
CA ARG A 310 16.64 -15.60 19.96
C ARG A 310 17.08 -14.56 20.99
N GLU A 311 18.12 -13.77 20.69
CA GLU A 311 18.57 -12.67 21.56
C GLU A 311 17.60 -11.48 21.48
N ALA A 312 17.50 -10.71 22.59
CA ALA A 312 16.76 -9.46 22.61
C ALA A 312 17.50 -8.38 21.80
N LEU A 313 16.75 -7.59 21.05
CA LEU A 313 17.28 -6.47 20.27
C LEU A 313 17.58 -5.28 21.17
N GLY A 314 18.79 -4.76 21.06
CA GLY A 314 19.14 -3.46 21.58
C GLY A 314 19.02 -2.40 20.47
N TYR A 315 18.74 -1.16 20.84
CA TYR A 315 18.64 -0.04 19.90
C TYR A 315 19.20 1.24 20.51
N GLY A 316 19.44 2.22 19.64
CA GLY A 316 19.79 3.60 20.02
C GLY A 316 18.91 4.59 19.26
N ILE A 317 18.42 5.64 19.91
CA ILE A 317 17.64 6.72 19.32
C ILE A 317 18.32 8.05 19.67
N GLY A 318 18.62 8.85 18.62
CA GLY A 318 19.10 10.22 18.76
C GLY A 318 18.07 11.21 18.22
N VAL A 319 17.71 12.21 19.03
CA VAL A 319 16.70 13.22 18.67
C VAL A 319 17.30 14.62 18.74
N ASN A 320 17.06 15.37 17.69
CA ASN A 320 17.44 16.78 17.63
C ASN A 320 16.36 17.62 16.92
N VAL A 321 16.46 18.93 16.97
CA VAL A 321 15.58 19.86 16.26
C VAL A 321 16.39 20.89 15.51
N GLY A 322 15.89 21.28 14.33
CA GLY A 322 16.53 22.36 13.55
C GLY A 322 16.06 22.40 12.12
N ASP A 323 16.65 23.35 11.37
CA ASP A 323 16.36 23.51 9.96
C ASP A 323 17.14 22.49 9.13
N VAL A 324 16.42 21.88 8.18
CA VAL A 324 16.97 20.92 7.23
C VAL A 324 16.54 21.29 5.81
N MET A 325 17.38 21.01 4.84
CA MET A 325 16.98 21.05 3.43
C MET A 325 16.33 19.71 3.09
N TYR A 326 15.05 19.74 2.72
CA TYR A 326 14.25 18.59 2.33
C TYR A 326 14.01 18.60 0.83
N GLY A 327 14.44 17.56 0.11
CA GLY A 327 14.31 17.52 -1.35
C GLY A 327 15.17 16.47 -2.04
N ASN A 328 15.36 16.67 -3.35
CA ASN A 328 16.04 15.75 -4.26
C ASN A 328 17.57 15.88 -4.19
N ILE A 329 18.22 14.89 -3.63
CA ILE A 329 19.67 14.85 -3.42
C ILE A 329 20.24 13.59 -4.07
N GLY A 330 21.35 13.70 -4.77
CA GLY A 330 22.00 12.54 -5.34
C GLY A 330 22.76 12.78 -6.64
N SER A 331 22.94 11.72 -7.43
CA SER A 331 23.63 11.75 -8.71
C SER A 331 22.68 12.12 -9.86
N ARG A 332 23.23 12.25 -11.08
CA ARG A 332 22.40 12.48 -12.29
C ARG A 332 21.46 11.32 -12.63
N ARG A 333 21.74 10.10 -12.12
CA ARG A 333 20.99 8.89 -12.45
C ARG A 333 20.21 8.31 -11.27
N ARG A 334 20.51 8.76 -10.05
CA ARG A 334 19.86 8.28 -8.83
C ARG A 334 19.71 9.43 -7.85
N LEU A 335 18.48 9.71 -7.47
CA LEU A 335 18.08 10.71 -6.49
C LEU A 335 17.43 10.00 -5.31
N ASP A 336 17.74 10.52 -4.12
CA ASP A 336 17.01 10.24 -2.89
C ASP A 336 16.21 11.48 -2.52
N PHE A 337 14.97 11.32 -2.16
CA PHE A 337 14.18 12.40 -1.56
C PHE A 337 14.38 12.32 -0.04
N THR A 338 15.14 13.24 0.53
CA THR A 338 15.62 13.13 1.91
C THR A 338 15.95 14.49 2.50
N VAL A 339 16.37 14.51 3.78
CA VAL A 339 16.84 15.71 4.46
C VAL A 339 18.35 15.72 4.62
N ILE A 340 18.93 16.90 4.47
CA ILE A 340 20.32 17.18 4.85
C ILE A 340 20.41 18.45 5.68
N GLY A 341 21.36 18.48 6.57
CA GLY A 341 21.68 19.68 7.36
C GLY A 341 22.46 19.36 8.62
N PRO A 342 23.02 20.40 9.27
CA PRO A 342 23.74 20.23 10.55
C PRO A 342 22.87 19.53 11.61
N ALA A 343 21.57 19.83 11.63
CA ALA A 343 20.65 19.28 12.60
C ALA A 343 20.50 17.73 12.48
N VAL A 344 20.55 17.17 11.27
CA VAL A 344 20.55 15.70 11.02
C VAL A 344 21.83 15.08 11.58
N ASN A 345 22.96 15.74 11.36
CA ASN A 345 24.25 15.26 11.86
C ASN A 345 24.30 15.22 13.41
N ILE A 346 23.66 16.18 14.08
CA ILE A 346 23.56 16.18 15.56
C ILE A 346 22.71 14.99 16.02
N ALA A 347 21.54 14.73 15.40
CA ALA A 347 20.71 13.57 15.74
C ALA A 347 21.48 12.24 15.58
N SER A 348 22.21 12.07 14.48
CA SER A 348 23.05 10.88 14.25
C SER A 348 24.16 10.72 15.31
N ARG A 349 24.74 11.81 15.77
CA ARG A 349 25.78 11.78 16.81
C ARG A 349 25.18 11.43 18.17
N LEU A 350 24.01 11.95 18.51
CA LEU A 350 23.28 11.56 19.71
C LEU A 350 22.95 10.08 19.71
N GLU A 351 22.48 9.54 18.57
CA GLU A 351 22.25 8.10 18.43
C GLU A 351 23.53 7.32 18.77
N ASN A 352 24.65 7.64 18.16
CA ASN A 352 25.93 6.99 18.42
C ASN A 352 26.39 7.09 19.89
N LEU A 353 26.09 8.20 20.57
CA LEU A 353 26.42 8.41 21.99
C LEU A 353 25.60 7.51 22.93
N THR A 354 24.47 6.95 22.48
CA THR A 354 23.58 6.10 23.31
C THR A 354 24.32 4.91 23.93
N LYS A 355 25.32 4.34 23.21
CA LYS A 355 26.17 3.25 23.71
C LYS A 355 27.04 3.72 24.89
N GLN A 356 27.67 4.89 24.76
CA GLN A 356 28.57 5.49 25.77
C GLN A 356 27.76 5.94 27.01
N ALA A 357 26.63 6.59 26.78
CA ALA A 357 25.74 7.08 27.82
C ALA A 357 24.95 5.98 28.50
N LYS A 358 24.92 4.76 27.92
CA LYS A 358 24.11 3.61 28.41
C LYS A 358 22.62 3.96 28.56
N ARG A 359 22.12 4.76 27.65
CA ARG A 359 20.71 5.15 27.53
C ARG A 359 20.23 4.83 26.11
N PRO A 360 19.04 4.25 25.93
CA PRO A 360 18.53 3.92 24.60
C PRO A 360 18.14 5.18 23.81
N VAL A 361 17.71 6.23 24.48
CA VAL A 361 17.25 7.47 23.85
C VAL A 361 18.03 8.66 24.38
N LEU A 362 18.59 9.46 23.46
CA LEU A 362 19.27 10.72 23.78
C LEU A 362 18.65 11.89 23.00
N LEU A 363 18.45 12.99 23.71
CA LEU A 363 17.78 14.18 23.23
C LEU A 363 18.76 15.37 23.31
N SER A 364 18.73 16.26 22.30
CA SER A 364 19.48 17.52 22.37
C SER A 364 18.82 18.53 23.30
N ARG A 365 19.60 19.49 23.84
CA ARG A 365 19.06 20.62 24.59
C ARG A 365 18.01 21.38 23.79
N ALA A 366 18.28 21.68 22.51
CA ALA A 366 17.36 22.41 21.64
C ALA A 366 16.01 21.73 21.52
N PHE A 367 15.99 20.40 21.41
CA PHE A 367 14.74 19.62 21.36
C PHE A 367 13.98 19.70 22.70
N VAL A 368 14.67 19.48 23.82
CA VAL A 368 14.04 19.45 25.15
C VAL A 368 13.46 20.79 25.54
N GLU A 369 14.15 21.88 25.19
CA GLU A 369 13.69 23.26 25.40
C GLU A 369 12.46 23.57 24.55
N LEU A 370 12.46 23.19 23.25
CA LEU A 370 11.33 23.39 22.36
C LEU A 370 10.11 22.55 22.77
N ALA A 371 10.34 21.34 23.26
CA ALA A 371 9.29 20.47 23.79
C ALA A 371 8.73 20.92 25.13
N GLY A 372 9.35 21.91 25.80
CA GLY A 372 8.94 22.37 27.13
C GLY A 372 9.16 21.33 28.25
N ARG A 373 10.03 20.35 28.04
CA ARG A 373 10.22 19.17 28.92
C ARG A 373 11.52 19.20 29.76
N THR A 374 12.18 20.33 29.85
CA THR A 374 13.49 20.45 30.52
C THR A 374 13.48 19.94 31.96
N ARG A 375 12.36 20.05 32.67
CA ARG A 375 12.21 19.58 34.06
C ARG A 375 11.95 18.08 34.20
N ASP A 376 11.44 17.47 33.14
CA ASP A 376 11.00 16.08 33.13
C ASP A 376 12.11 15.14 32.59
N MET A 377 13.20 15.73 32.08
CA MET A 377 14.33 15.00 31.51
C MET A 377 15.56 15.06 32.38
N GLU A 378 16.33 13.98 32.42
CA GLU A 378 17.62 13.89 33.09
C GLU A 378 18.70 14.55 32.23
N HIS A 379 19.38 15.56 32.76
CA HIS A 379 20.54 16.17 32.10
C HIS A 379 21.77 15.33 32.36
N LEU A 380 22.31 14.71 31.30
CA LEU A 380 23.50 13.84 31.42
C LEU A 380 24.83 14.59 31.34
N GLY A 381 24.80 15.89 31.05
CA GLY A 381 25.98 16.74 30.87
C GLY A 381 26.33 17.02 29.43
N ALA A 382 27.50 17.65 29.24
CA ALA A 382 28.02 18.02 27.93
C ALA A 382 28.99 16.95 27.42
N PHE A 383 28.72 16.44 26.20
CA PHE A 383 29.54 15.39 25.57
C PHE A 383 30.30 15.96 24.39
N PRO A 384 31.64 15.73 24.31
CA PRO A 384 32.41 16.07 23.14
C PRO A 384 32.00 15.19 21.96
N VAL A 385 31.76 15.83 20.81
CA VAL A 385 31.29 15.12 19.62
C VAL A 385 32.22 15.41 18.45
N LYS A 386 32.72 14.38 17.78
CA LYS A 386 33.66 14.50 16.66
C LYS A 386 33.12 15.45 15.57
N GLY A 387 33.90 16.51 15.27
CA GLY A 387 33.60 17.48 14.22
C GLY A 387 32.60 18.58 14.65
N LEU A 388 32.45 18.82 15.94
CA LEU A 388 31.93 20.05 16.54
C LEU A 388 33.00 20.62 17.47
N ASP A 389 33.15 21.94 17.45
CA ASP A 389 34.09 22.62 18.32
C ASP A 389 33.59 22.65 19.77
N ASP A 390 32.27 22.76 19.95
CA ASP A 390 31.65 22.81 21.26
C ASP A 390 30.97 21.46 21.60
N PRO A 391 31.04 21.00 22.87
CA PRO A 391 30.34 19.83 23.34
C PRO A 391 28.81 20.03 23.29
N ILE A 392 28.07 18.94 23.10
CA ILE A 392 26.62 18.97 23.04
C ILE A 392 26.07 18.60 24.42
N ASP A 393 25.13 19.41 24.94
CA ASP A 393 24.35 19.05 26.10
C ASP A 393 23.32 17.97 25.75
N VAL A 394 23.36 16.88 26.51
CA VAL A 394 22.58 15.67 26.27
C VAL A 394 21.62 15.43 27.41
N PHE A 395 20.40 15.05 27.02
CA PHE A 395 19.31 14.71 27.91
C PHE A 395 18.81 13.28 27.63
N ALA A 396 18.22 12.64 28.65
CA ALA A 396 17.56 11.35 28.56
C ALA A 396 16.24 11.36 29.34
N PHE A 397 15.40 10.37 29.14
CA PHE A 397 14.24 10.17 30.01
C PHE A 397 14.67 9.87 31.43
N SER A 398 14.03 10.49 32.42
CA SER A 398 14.27 10.23 33.83
C SER A 398 13.96 8.79 34.19
N SER A 399 14.81 8.13 34.94
CA SER A 399 14.72 6.68 35.28
C SER A 399 13.46 6.25 36.05
N GLY A 400 12.43 7.10 36.17
CA GLY A 400 11.15 6.82 36.84
C GLY A 400 9.93 6.93 35.95
N THR A 401 10.06 7.36 34.70
CA THR A 401 8.92 7.60 33.77
C THR A 401 8.58 6.41 32.87
N ALA A 402 9.40 5.37 32.84
CA ALA A 402 9.16 4.17 32.04
C ALA A 402 8.06 3.24 32.62
N GLN A 403 7.39 3.61 33.72
CA GLN A 403 6.40 2.76 34.42
C GLN A 403 4.97 3.35 34.50
N ALA A 404 4.67 4.42 33.77
CA ALA A 404 3.35 5.07 33.81
C ALA A 404 2.68 5.09 32.45
N ALA A 405 2.52 3.92 31.83
CA ALA A 405 1.57 3.67 30.74
C ALA A 405 0.98 2.26 30.96
N GLU A 406 0.22 2.12 32.06
CA GLU A 406 -0.82 1.09 32.24
C GLU A 406 -2.19 1.64 31.84
#